data_1bd19025f9ed3532d18553f5b5726e29
#
_entry.id   1bd19025f9ed3532d18553f5b5726e29
#
_cell.length_a   1.000
_cell.length_b   1.000
_cell.length_c   1.000
_cell.angle_alpha   90.00
_cell.angle_beta   90.00
_cell.angle_gamma   90.00
#
_symmetry.space_group_name_H-M   'P 1'
#
loop_
_entity.id
_entity.type
_entity.pdbx_description
1 polymer ?
#
loop_
_entity_poly.entity_id
_entity_poly.type
_entity_poly.pdbx_seq_one_letter_code
_entity_poly.pdbx_strand_id
1 'polypeptide(L)'
;MWWRSSIFGAALIGLVLWLSACGFQPLYGPTASGSSMPAVMASVEVEPIPGRVGQKIRNELIFSNTGGGEAMPSKYKLDITIRESVTQELVKITGEATGQVYQIDATFKLKSVADGKIVLEGKALSRAAYDRYEQIFSNVRAQYDAQNRVARTIAESIKTRLAAYLQNSA
;
A
#
# COMPACT_ATOMS: atom_id res chain seq x y z
N MET A 1 38.68 42.09 7.60
CA MET A 1 38.45 40.68 7.12
C MET A 1 37.36 39.92 7.91
N TRP A 2 36.97 40.34 9.08
CA TRP A 2 35.94 39.67 9.92
C TRP A 2 34.49 39.85 9.47
N TRP A 3 34.16 40.92 8.79
CA TRP A 3 32.76 41.18 8.35
C TRP A 3 32.24 40.26 7.25
N ARG A 4 33.13 39.75 6.39
CA ARG A 4 32.76 38.81 5.32
C ARG A 4 32.37 37.42 5.87
N SER A 5 33.01 36.99 6.97
CA SER A 5 32.72 35.72 7.63
C SER A 5 31.30 35.70 8.27
N SER A 6 30.88 36.83 8.83
CA SER A 6 29.55 36.97 9.48
C SER A 6 28.40 36.89 8.44
N ILE A 7 28.59 37.41 7.23
CA ILE A 7 27.59 37.36 6.16
C ILE A 7 27.42 35.94 5.64
N PHE A 8 28.51 35.19 5.50
CA PHE A 8 28.46 33.78 5.09
C PHE A 8 27.78 32.91 6.15
N GLY A 9 28.02 33.16 7.44
CA GLY A 9 27.34 32.46 8.55
C GLY A 9 25.84 32.74 8.58
N ALA A 10 25.41 33.97 8.41
CA ALA A 10 24.00 34.34 8.36
C ALA A 10 23.28 33.75 7.14
N ALA A 11 23.92 33.71 5.96
CA ALA A 11 23.38 33.09 4.76
C ALA A 11 23.22 31.58 4.90
N LEU A 12 24.17 30.90 5.56
CA LEU A 12 24.09 29.46 5.81
C LEU A 12 22.96 29.10 6.77
N ILE A 13 22.77 29.88 7.84
CA ILE A 13 21.66 29.71 8.80
C ILE A 13 20.32 29.97 8.12
N GLY A 14 20.21 30.98 7.27
CA GLY A 14 19.00 31.25 6.47
C GLY A 14 18.65 30.10 5.52
N LEU A 15 19.65 29.50 4.89
CA LEU A 15 19.45 28.36 4.00
C LEU A 15 18.95 27.11 4.75
N VAL A 16 19.47 26.84 5.96
CA VAL A 16 19.04 25.71 6.81
C VAL A 16 17.60 25.91 7.30
N LEU A 17 17.20 27.13 7.65
CA LEU A 17 15.83 27.46 8.06
C LEU A 17 14.83 27.29 6.89
N TRP A 18 15.23 27.58 5.68
CA TRP A 18 14.39 27.37 4.49
C TRP A 18 14.18 25.88 4.14
N LEU A 19 15.17 25.02 4.40
CA LEU A 19 15.02 23.58 4.20
C LEU A 19 14.07 22.95 5.23
N SER A 20 13.94 23.50 6.41
CA SER A 20 12.98 23.04 7.44
C SER A 20 11.52 23.39 7.13
N ALA A 21 11.26 24.29 6.18
CA ALA A 21 9.91 24.70 5.74
C ALA A 21 9.25 23.68 4.78
N CYS A 22 10.01 22.72 4.23
CA CYS A 22 9.44 21.57 3.56
C CYS A 22 8.87 20.63 4.61
N GLY A 23 7.61 20.81 5.03
CA GLY A 23 6.90 20.06 6.05
C GLY A 23 6.90 18.54 5.83
N PHE A 24 8.08 17.93 5.81
CA PHE A 24 8.30 16.49 5.65
C PHE A 24 7.90 15.78 6.93
N GLN A 25 6.67 15.26 6.98
CA GLN A 25 6.19 14.45 8.08
C GLN A 25 6.45 12.96 7.77
N PRO A 26 7.14 12.22 8.64
CA PRO A 26 7.36 10.79 8.44
C PRO A 26 6.01 10.05 8.52
N LEU A 27 5.67 9.28 7.47
CA LEU A 27 4.39 8.57 7.34
C LEU A 27 4.06 7.62 8.50
N TYR A 28 5.07 7.14 9.20
CA TYR A 28 4.95 6.24 10.36
C TYR A 28 5.41 6.91 11.66
N GLY A 29 5.46 8.24 11.70
CA GLY A 29 5.70 9.02 12.90
C GLY A 29 4.52 8.98 13.88
N PRO A 30 4.62 9.67 15.02
CA PRO A 30 3.48 9.87 15.92
C PRO A 30 2.32 10.56 15.16
N THR A 31 1.08 10.16 15.46
CA THR A 31 -0.11 10.81 14.91
C THR A 31 -0.29 12.23 15.45
N ALA A 32 -1.17 13.02 14.86
CA ALA A 32 -1.49 14.35 15.34
C ALA A 32 -1.97 14.38 16.80
N SER A 33 -2.59 13.28 17.27
CA SER A 33 -3.01 13.11 18.68
C SER A 33 -1.91 12.57 19.61
N GLY A 34 -0.69 12.31 19.10
CA GLY A 34 0.42 11.73 19.87
C GLY A 34 0.37 10.22 20.03
N SER A 35 -0.60 9.53 19.41
CA SER A 35 -0.69 8.07 19.41
C SER A 35 0.40 7.47 18.52
N SER A 36 0.87 6.25 18.83
CA SER A 36 1.82 5.57 17.95
C SER A 36 1.10 5.05 16.70
N MET A 37 1.60 5.35 15.52
CA MET A 37 1.03 4.90 14.25
C MET A 37 0.85 3.37 14.17
N PRO A 38 1.80 2.52 14.65
CA PRO A 38 1.59 1.09 14.70
C PRO A 38 0.35 0.67 15.50
N ALA A 39 0.06 1.31 16.64
CA ALA A 39 -1.12 1.01 17.44
C ALA A 39 -2.42 1.39 16.72
N VAL A 40 -2.43 2.55 16.03
CA VAL A 40 -3.59 2.96 15.24
C VAL A 40 -3.81 2.01 14.06
N MET A 41 -2.76 1.61 13.35
CA MET A 41 -2.84 0.64 12.25
C MET A 41 -3.31 -0.75 12.74
N ALA A 42 -2.86 -1.20 13.93
CA ALA A 42 -3.30 -2.47 14.53
C ALA A 42 -4.79 -2.47 14.93
N SER A 43 -5.44 -1.30 15.06
CA SER A 43 -6.87 -1.17 15.31
C SER A 43 -7.74 -1.21 14.04
N VAL A 44 -7.14 -1.41 12.86
CA VAL A 44 -7.85 -1.58 11.59
C VAL A 44 -8.13 -3.07 11.36
N GLU A 45 -9.38 -3.46 11.49
CA GLU A 45 -9.84 -4.81 11.16
C GLU A 45 -10.03 -4.94 9.64
N VAL A 46 -9.39 -5.94 9.03
CA VAL A 46 -9.55 -6.23 7.59
C VAL A 46 -10.61 -7.29 7.40
N GLU A 47 -11.71 -6.94 6.73
CA GLU A 47 -12.80 -7.88 6.43
C GLU A 47 -12.33 -9.00 5.47
N PRO A 48 -13.00 -10.17 5.46
CA PRO A 48 -12.67 -11.27 4.55
C PRO A 48 -12.80 -10.84 3.08
N ILE A 49 -11.77 -11.13 2.29
CA ILE A 49 -11.78 -10.89 0.83
C ILE A 49 -11.90 -12.24 0.13
N PRO A 50 -12.88 -12.45 -0.76
CA PRO A 50 -13.06 -13.71 -1.45
C PRO A 50 -11.87 -14.12 -2.33
N GLY A 51 -11.68 -15.43 -2.52
CA GLY A 51 -10.68 -15.99 -3.40
C GLY A 51 -9.28 -16.08 -2.80
N ARG A 52 -8.40 -16.84 -3.47
CA ARG A 52 -7.02 -17.09 -3.02
C ARG A 52 -6.20 -15.78 -2.94
N VAL A 53 -6.33 -14.95 -3.96
CA VAL A 53 -5.57 -13.69 -4.02
C VAL A 53 -6.12 -12.69 -3.02
N GLY A 54 -7.44 -12.66 -2.81
CA GLY A 54 -8.08 -11.87 -1.76
C GLY A 54 -7.56 -12.23 -0.37
N GLN A 55 -7.46 -13.52 -0.06
CA GLN A 55 -6.85 -14.00 1.19
C GLN A 55 -5.38 -13.57 1.33
N LYS A 56 -4.62 -13.61 0.22
CA LYS A 56 -3.22 -13.16 0.24
C LYS A 56 -3.12 -11.66 0.55
N ILE A 57 -3.93 -10.82 -0.09
CA ILE A 57 -3.99 -9.37 0.20
C ILE A 57 -4.36 -9.14 1.67
N ARG A 58 -5.40 -9.82 2.16
CA ARG A 58 -5.86 -9.71 3.55
C ARG A 58 -4.76 -10.07 4.54
N ASN A 59 -4.06 -11.18 4.34
CA ASN A 59 -3.01 -11.64 5.23
C ASN A 59 -1.80 -10.68 5.24
N GLU A 60 -1.41 -10.14 4.07
CA GLU A 60 -0.36 -9.13 3.98
C GLU A 60 -0.74 -7.84 4.73
N LEU A 61 -2.01 -7.38 4.61
CA LEU A 61 -2.50 -6.21 5.34
C LEU A 61 -2.52 -6.46 6.85
N ILE A 62 -3.08 -7.57 7.32
CA ILE A 62 -3.10 -7.90 8.74
C ILE A 62 -1.67 -7.94 9.29
N PHE A 63 -0.78 -8.69 8.65
CA PHE A 63 0.61 -8.81 9.09
C PHE A 63 1.31 -7.45 9.11
N SER A 64 1.11 -6.63 8.07
CA SER A 64 1.76 -5.33 7.98
C SER A 64 1.18 -4.28 8.94
N ASN A 65 -0.10 -4.41 9.32
CA ASN A 65 -0.76 -3.51 10.26
C ASN A 65 -0.41 -3.82 11.71
N THR A 66 -0.31 -5.12 12.06
CA THR A 66 -0.02 -5.57 13.43
C THR A 66 1.48 -5.77 13.70
N GLY A 67 2.32 -5.79 12.65
CA GLY A 67 3.74 -6.15 12.77
C GLY A 67 3.93 -7.61 13.24
N GLY A 68 2.92 -8.48 13.05
CA GLY A 68 2.91 -9.86 13.56
C GLY A 68 2.50 -9.99 15.03
N GLY A 69 2.14 -8.89 15.70
CA GLY A 69 1.60 -8.89 17.07
C GLY A 69 0.09 -9.15 17.14
N GLU A 70 -0.46 -9.05 18.34
CA GLU A 70 -1.91 -9.18 18.58
C GLU A 70 -2.68 -7.99 17.96
N ALA A 71 -3.86 -8.27 17.43
CA ALA A 71 -4.77 -7.24 16.96
C ALA A 71 -5.32 -6.43 18.15
N MET A 72 -5.34 -5.12 18.00
CA MET A 72 -5.98 -4.24 18.97
C MET A 72 -7.51 -4.19 18.78
N PRO A 73 -8.28 -3.76 19.78
CA PRO A 73 -9.72 -3.55 19.61
C PRO A 73 -10.01 -2.70 18.37
N SER A 74 -10.91 -3.20 17.51
CA SER A 74 -11.19 -2.60 16.21
C SER A 74 -11.84 -1.23 16.35
N LYS A 75 -11.17 -0.18 15.91
CA LYS A 75 -11.73 1.19 15.73
C LYS A 75 -12.24 1.41 14.31
N TYR A 76 -11.67 0.72 13.36
CA TYR A 76 -12.00 0.82 11.93
C TYR A 76 -12.17 -0.56 11.32
N LYS A 77 -13.05 -0.65 10.33
CA LYS A 77 -13.23 -1.82 9.47
C LYS A 77 -12.87 -1.47 8.04
N LEU A 78 -12.01 -2.28 7.44
CA LEU A 78 -11.54 -2.14 6.07
C LEU A 78 -12.21 -3.19 5.20
N ASP A 79 -13.11 -2.73 4.33
CA ASP A 79 -13.79 -3.53 3.31
C ASP A 79 -13.06 -3.35 1.97
N ILE A 80 -12.72 -4.47 1.32
CA ILE A 80 -11.97 -4.48 0.06
C ILE A 80 -12.66 -5.40 -0.94
N THR A 81 -12.98 -4.85 -2.09
CA THR A 81 -13.51 -5.60 -3.25
C THR A 81 -12.45 -5.63 -4.34
N ILE A 82 -12.15 -6.81 -4.87
CA ILE A 82 -11.18 -6.99 -5.95
C ILE A 82 -11.83 -7.48 -7.24
N ARG A 83 -11.28 -7.06 -8.37
CA ARG A 83 -11.56 -7.60 -9.71
C ARG A 83 -10.25 -8.05 -10.33
N GLU A 84 -10.19 -9.33 -10.70
CA GLU A 84 -9.03 -9.95 -11.32
C GLU A 84 -9.23 -10.02 -12.83
N SER A 85 -8.17 -9.76 -13.61
CA SER A 85 -8.15 -9.94 -15.07
C SER A 85 -6.81 -10.46 -15.55
N VAL A 86 -6.82 -11.19 -16.68
CA VAL A 86 -5.63 -11.67 -17.37
C VAL A 86 -5.71 -11.26 -18.82
N THR A 87 -4.69 -10.57 -19.31
CA THR A 87 -4.58 -10.13 -20.70
C THR A 87 -3.39 -10.79 -21.37
N GLN A 88 -3.55 -11.20 -22.61
CA GLN A 88 -2.45 -11.74 -23.44
C GLN A 88 -1.80 -10.58 -24.18
N GLU A 89 -0.48 -10.39 -24.02
CA GLU A 89 0.19 -9.20 -24.58
C GLU A 89 1.21 -9.52 -25.68
N LEU A 90 1.87 -10.65 -25.63
CA LEU A 90 2.88 -11.00 -26.63
C LEU A 90 2.40 -12.18 -27.47
N VAL A 91 2.10 -11.91 -28.75
CA VAL A 91 1.68 -12.93 -29.71
C VAL A 91 2.81 -13.13 -30.70
N LYS A 92 3.31 -14.38 -30.81
CA LYS A 92 4.22 -14.77 -31.90
C LYS A 92 3.54 -14.63 -33.25
N ILE A 93 4.32 -14.58 -34.33
CA ILE A 93 3.83 -14.60 -35.72
C ILE A 93 2.95 -15.84 -35.96
N THR A 94 3.16 -16.93 -35.22
CA THR A 94 2.35 -18.15 -35.22
C THR A 94 0.99 -18.02 -34.55
N GLY A 95 0.67 -16.87 -33.93
CA GLY A 95 -0.58 -16.65 -33.19
C GLY A 95 -0.53 -17.11 -31.72
N GLU A 96 0.58 -17.69 -31.25
CA GLU A 96 0.71 -18.12 -29.86
C GLU A 96 1.09 -16.97 -28.93
N ALA A 97 0.33 -16.78 -27.85
CA ALA A 97 0.67 -15.82 -26.81
C ALA A 97 1.84 -16.34 -25.97
N THR A 98 2.93 -15.56 -25.89
CA THR A 98 4.13 -15.89 -25.10
C THR A 98 4.20 -15.15 -23.79
N GLY A 99 3.42 -14.09 -23.61
CA GLY A 99 3.34 -13.31 -22.38
C GLY A 99 1.90 -13.05 -21.94
N GLN A 100 1.68 -13.02 -20.66
CA GLN A 100 0.40 -12.67 -20.04
C GLN A 100 0.61 -11.61 -18.97
N VAL A 101 -0.37 -10.73 -18.80
CA VAL A 101 -0.40 -9.75 -17.72
C VAL A 101 -1.57 -10.05 -16.83
N TYR A 102 -1.27 -10.35 -15.58
CA TYR A 102 -2.26 -10.45 -14.51
C TYR A 102 -2.45 -9.09 -13.85
N GLN A 103 -3.69 -8.65 -13.70
CA GLN A 103 -4.05 -7.35 -13.13
C GLN A 103 -5.12 -7.51 -12.05
N ILE A 104 -5.01 -6.70 -11.00
CA ILE A 104 -6.06 -6.51 -9.99
C ILE A 104 -6.45 -5.03 -9.93
N ASP A 105 -7.76 -4.81 -9.99
CA ASP A 105 -8.41 -3.56 -9.62
C ASP A 105 -9.07 -3.76 -8.24
N ALA A 106 -8.57 -3.08 -7.23
CA ALA A 106 -9.10 -3.12 -5.87
C ALA A 106 -9.78 -1.80 -5.54
N THR A 107 -10.98 -1.88 -4.99
CA THR A 107 -11.69 -0.75 -4.36
C THR A 107 -11.76 -1.03 -2.87
N PHE A 108 -11.42 -0.04 -2.05
CA PHE A 108 -11.45 -0.20 -0.60
C PHE A 108 -12.20 0.93 0.08
N LYS A 109 -12.82 0.62 1.22
CA LYS A 109 -13.59 1.53 2.08
C LYS A 109 -13.20 1.29 3.53
N LEU A 110 -12.78 2.35 4.20
CA LEU A 110 -12.53 2.35 5.65
C LEU A 110 -13.76 2.90 6.34
N LYS A 111 -14.34 2.11 7.24
CA LYS A 111 -15.52 2.49 8.03
C LYS A 111 -15.11 2.69 9.48
N SER A 112 -15.54 3.76 10.11
CA SER A 112 -15.43 3.94 11.55
C SER A 112 -16.42 3.02 12.27
N VAL A 113 -15.97 2.30 13.30
CA VAL A 113 -16.83 1.42 14.10
C VAL A 113 -17.78 2.22 15.00
N ALA A 114 -17.35 3.43 15.42
CA ALA A 114 -18.11 4.27 16.35
C ALA A 114 -19.44 4.78 15.76
N ASP A 115 -19.43 5.21 14.48
CA ASP A 115 -20.58 5.83 13.83
C ASP A 115 -20.99 5.17 12.50
N GLY A 116 -20.30 4.11 12.11
CA GLY A 116 -20.58 3.32 10.89
C GLY A 116 -20.29 4.07 9.57
N LYS A 117 -19.75 5.28 9.61
CA LYS A 117 -19.51 6.09 8.44
C LYS A 117 -18.26 5.65 7.67
N ILE A 118 -18.31 5.79 6.37
CA ILE A 118 -17.12 5.65 5.52
C ILE A 118 -16.27 6.90 5.69
N VAL A 119 -15.06 6.72 6.20
CA VAL A 119 -14.11 7.79 6.49
C VAL A 119 -13.02 7.93 5.43
N LEU A 120 -12.75 6.86 4.70
CA LEU A 120 -11.83 6.85 3.57
C LEU A 120 -12.33 5.88 2.51
N GLU A 121 -12.26 6.28 1.25
CA GLU A 121 -12.54 5.44 0.09
C GLU A 121 -11.43 5.63 -0.94
N GLY A 122 -11.06 4.55 -1.64
CA GLY A 122 -10.03 4.63 -2.67
C GLY A 122 -9.96 3.42 -3.57
N LYS A 123 -9.11 3.53 -4.58
CA LYS A 123 -8.84 2.45 -5.55
C LYS A 123 -7.34 2.21 -5.62
N ALA A 124 -6.95 0.95 -5.74
CA ALA A 124 -5.58 0.54 -5.99
C ALA A 124 -5.57 -0.39 -7.20
N LEU A 125 -4.61 -0.19 -8.09
CA LEU A 125 -4.41 -1.00 -9.28
C LEU A 125 -2.98 -1.51 -9.28
N SER A 126 -2.81 -2.80 -9.60
CA SER A 126 -1.49 -3.39 -9.81
C SER A 126 -1.56 -4.46 -10.89
N ARG A 127 -0.45 -4.62 -11.60
CA ARG A 127 -0.31 -5.62 -12.66
C ARG A 127 1.09 -6.22 -12.65
N ALA A 128 1.18 -7.48 -13.05
CA ALA A 128 2.46 -8.18 -13.22
C ALA A 128 2.41 -9.05 -14.47
N ALA A 129 3.41 -8.89 -15.31
CA ALA A 129 3.64 -9.78 -16.45
C ALA A 129 4.26 -11.08 -16.00
N TYR A 130 3.96 -12.16 -16.73
CA TYR A 130 4.61 -13.46 -16.61
C TYR A 130 4.64 -14.17 -17.96
N ASP A 131 5.68 -14.94 -18.19
CA ASP A 131 5.87 -15.67 -19.42
C ASP A 131 5.07 -16.97 -19.41
N ARG A 132 4.64 -17.37 -20.60
CA ARG A 132 3.97 -18.63 -20.83
C ARG A 132 4.96 -19.62 -21.48
N TYR A 133 5.12 -20.74 -20.85
CA TYR A 133 5.99 -21.83 -21.29
C TYR A 133 5.17 -22.99 -21.88
N GLU A 134 5.80 -23.86 -22.63
CA GLU A 134 5.16 -25.09 -23.11
C GLU A 134 4.79 -26.06 -21.98
N GLN A 135 5.52 -26.00 -20.89
CA GLN A 135 5.32 -26.86 -19.71
C GLN A 135 4.20 -26.29 -18.81
N ILE A 136 3.13 -27.05 -18.65
CA ILE A 136 1.94 -26.65 -17.86
C ILE A 136 2.29 -26.27 -16.42
N PHE A 137 3.16 -27.04 -15.75
CA PHE A 137 3.56 -26.81 -14.37
C PHE A 137 4.29 -25.46 -14.20
N SER A 138 5.18 -25.12 -15.14
CA SER A 138 5.88 -23.83 -15.14
C SER A 138 4.91 -22.66 -15.28
N ASN A 139 3.86 -22.79 -16.11
CA ASN A 139 2.83 -21.76 -16.30
C ASN A 139 2.03 -21.51 -15.02
N VAL A 140 1.63 -22.58 -14.32
CA VAL A 140 0.91 -22.45 -13.04
C VAL A 140 1.76 -21.74 -12.00
N ARG A 141 3.05 -22.07 -11.91
CA ARG A 141 4.00 -21.43 -10.98
C ARG A 141 4.20 -19.95 -11.32
N ALA A 142 4.42 -19.63 -12.60
CA ALA A 142 4.59 -18.26 -13.07
C ALA A 142 3.34 -17.41 -12.79
N GLN A 143 2.15 -17.95 -13.03
CA GLN A 143 0.90 -17.27 -12.72
C GLN A 143 0.74 -17.02 -11.21
N TYR A 144 0.99 -18.01 -10.36
CA TYR A 144 0.93 -17.84 -8.91
C TYR A 144 1.93 -16.80 -8.40
N ASP A 145 3.13 -16.76 -8.96
CA ASP A 145 4.11 -15.74 -8.62
C ASP A 145 3.64 -14.34 -9.01
N ALA A 146 3.11 -14.17 -10.22
CA ALA A 146 2.53 -12.89 -10.66
C ALA A 146 1.39 -12.45 -9.76
N GLN A 147 0.46 -13.35 -9.40
CA GLN A 147 -0.63 -13.09 -8.47
C GLN A 147 -0.13 -12.64 -7.09
N ASN A 148 0.91 -13.31 -6.57
CA ASN A 148 1.48 -12.97 -5.25
C ASN A 148 2.18 -11.60 -5.27
N ARG A 149 2.89 -11.27 -6.34
CA ARG A 149 3.51 -9.93 -6.52
C ARG A 149 2.45 -8.83 -6.54
N VAL A 150 1.41 -9.01 -7.37
CA VAL A 150 0.31 -8.05 -7.47
C VAL A 150 -0.41 -7.89 -6.13
N ALA A 151 -0.72 -9.00 -5.44
CA ALA A 151 -1.37 -8.97 -4.14
C ALA A 151 -0.57 -8.15 -3.10
N ARG A 152 0.74 -8.34 -3.07
CA ARG A 152 1.64 -7.60 -2.17
C ARG A 152 1.64 -6.10 -2.49
N THR A 153 1.78 -5.74 -3.76
CA THR A 153 1.75 -4.33 -4.19
C THR A 153 0.42 -3.65 -3.88
N ILE A 154 -0.72 -4.35 -4.05
CA ILE A 154 -2.05 -3.83 -3.67
C ILE A 154 -2.12 -3.59 -2.17
N ALA A 155 -1.67 -4.56 -1.34
CA ALA A 155 -1.66 -4.42 0.11
C ALA A 155 -0.81 -3.22 0.56
N GLU A 156 0.39 -3.06 0.01
CA GLU A 156 1.28 -1.93 0.30
C GLU A 156 0.67 -0.58 -0.10
N SER A 157 0.02 -0.51 -1.27
CA SER A 157 -0.65 0.71 -1.73
C SER A 157 -1.81 1.10 -0.81
N ILE A 158 -2.63 0.13 -0.39
CA ILE A 158 -3.74 0.37 0.54
C ILE A 158 -3.19 0.81 1.90
N LYS A 159 -2.19 0.09 2.46
CA LYS A 159 -1.54 0.43 3.73
C LYS A 159 -1.02 1.87 3.75
N THR A 160 -0.32 2.28 2.70
CA THR A 160 0.23 3.64 2.60
C THR A 160 -0.87 4.71 2.65
N ARG A 161 -2.00 4.48 1.97
CA ARG A 161 -3.14 5.41 1.99
C ARG A 161 -3.86 5.43 3.33
N LEU A 162 -4.00 4.27 3.99
CA LEU A 162 -4.53 4.18 5.34
C LEU A 162 -3.65 4.96 6.32
N ALA A 163 -2.33 4.74 6.28
CA ALA A 163 -1.38 5.44 7.13
C ALA A 163 -1.44 6.96 6.94
N ALA A 164 -1.48 7.44 5.69
CA ALA A 164 -1.59 8.86 5.38
C ALA A 164 -2.90 9.48 5.91
N TYR A 165 -4.02 8.77 5.81
CA TYR A 165 -5.29 9.22 6.34
C TYR A 165 -5.29 9.24 7.88
N LEU A 166 -4.89 8.12 8.50
CA LEU A 166 -4.91 7.95 9.95
C LEU A 166 -3.92 8.86 10.68
N GLN A 167 -2.82 9.25 10.04
CA GLN A 167 -1.86 10.20 10.60
C GLN A 167 -2.47 11.59 10.82
N ASN A 168 -3.39 11.99 9.93
CA ASN A 168 -4.02 13.31 9.98
C ASN A 168 -5.35 13.33 10.74
N SER A 169 -5.97 12.17 10.99
CA SER A 169 -7.32 12.06 11.57
C SER A 169 -7.35 11.44 12.97
N ALA A 170 -6.24 10.87 13.42
CA ALA A 170 -6.12 10.22 14.72
C ALA A 170 -5.43 11.07 15.78
#